data_f67e4cfd2a4ff589d80a4c47fee570e2
#
_entry.id   f67e4cfd2a4ff589d80a4c47fee570e2
#
_cell.length_a   1.000
_cell.length_b   1.000
_cell.length_c   1.000
_cell.angle_alpha   90.00
_cell.angle_beta   90.00
_cell.angle_gamma   90.00
#
_symmetry.space_group_name_H-M   'P 1'
#
loop_
_entity.id
_entity.type
_entity.pdbx_description
1 polymer ?
#
loop_
_entity_poly.entity_id
_entity_poly.type
_entity_poly.pdbx_seq_one_letter_code
_entity_poly.pdbx_strand_id
1 'polypeptide(L)'
;MLELSTVIAEELAGTRIAITGSTGFVGTALVERLLRSVPDCELVLLVRDGQRTPAAKRTEREIFKNDAFDRLRAACTERGDDFSAVTSRVTTIAGDVTRDGLGLNDTDRAIFASCDTVIHSAAAVSFDSPLDSAVEINLLGPSRIANLCNEIGITPHLVAVSTCYVAGNRRGNAPEQLVSDGPFDVGIDWRSEVAASRRLRSDADAASRSREQLERFRAEARDELGAAGAPALASKTEALRERWVKDQLVEAGRARAASVGWPDAYAFTKALGEQALTDVKGDVPVSIVRPSIIESALAEPKPGWIRGFRMAEPVLISYARGLLDEFPGVPEGTVDVIPVDIVVAAIIDVAALGPERAPAITQVASGGINPLKYRMLVDNVSGWFLEHPVYDAKGQPIVVPEFKFPARGRVQAQLGRAKKVLTAGEKVLQNLPLRGRQAEWSAQVETKRIEVDRALTYVELYGLYTECEAIYQVDNLMLTWGELDDADRAEFNFDPRSVDWPTYITQVHLPSIVQHARVKTTPGPAASTDRMARMRKQVLDPKRQVVAFDLENTLIASNVVESYSWLATRRLDTPERVRYFLRTVAEGPGLLRLCLLYTSDAADEGVEGLVWWGGVGG
;
A
#
# COMPACT_ATOMS: atom_id res chain seq x y z
N MET A 1 13.19 2.92 -39.11
CA MET A 1 11.74 2.86 -39.31
C MET A 1 11.22 4.19 -38.85
N LEU A 2 10.50 4.93 -39.71
CA LEU A 2 9.69 6.06 -39.28
C LEU A 2 8.68 5.47 -38.28
N GLU A 3 8.76 5.84 -37.02
CA GLU A 3 7.70 5.56 -36.08
C GLU A 3 6.45 6.22 -36.65
N LEU A 4 5.45 5.43 -37.04
CA LEU A 4 4.15 5.95 -37.43
C LEU A 4 3.61 6.63 -36.17
N SER A 5 3.39 7.95 -36.22
CA SER A 5 2.72 8.67 -35.16
C SER A 5 1.32 8.07 -35.03
N THR A 6 0.89 7.78 -33.81
CA THR A 6 -0.47 7.32 -33.52
C THR A 6 -1.42 8.52 -33.43
N VAL A 7 -2.69 8.35 -33.74
CA VAL A 7 -3.70 9.42 -33.63
C VAL A 7 -3.77 9.92 -32.18
N ILE A 8 -3.70 9.02 -31.19
CA ILE A 8 -3.66 9.37 -29.77
C ILE A 8 -2.46 10.28 -29.45
N ALA A 9 -1.27 9.96 -29.99
CA ALA A 9 -0.08 10.78 -29.75
C ALA A 9 -0.18 12.14 -30.45
N GLU A 10 -0.79 12.22 -31.65
CA GLU A 10 -1.03 13.46 -32.36
C GLU A 10 -2.03 14.38 -31.64
N GLU A 11 -3.13 13.83 -31.12
CA GLU A 11 -4.15 14.59 -30.37
C GLU A 11 -3.59 15.16 -29.04
N LEU A 12 -2.66 14.47 -28.42
CA LEU A 12 -1.99 14.93 -27.20
C LEU A 12 -0.70 15.74 -27.45
N ALA A 13 -0.27 15.88 -28.70
CA ALA A 13 0.94 16.65 -29.03
C ALA A 13 0.78 18.13 -28.66
N GLY A 14 1.80 18.70 -28.00
CA GLY A 14 1.79 20.09 -27.56
C GLY A 14 0.87 20.37 -26.36
N THR A 15 0.17 19.38 -25.84
CA THR A 15 -0.69 19.55 -24.65
C THR A 15 0.10 19.50 -23.37
N ARG A 16 -0.41 20.18 -22.33
CA ARG A 16 0.11 20.13 -20.98
C ARG A 16 -0.88 19.40 -20.07
N ILE A 17 -0.44 18.28 -19.50
CA ILE A 17 -1.27 17.36 -18.73
C ILE A 17 -0.89 17.42 -17.26
N ALA A 18 -1.80 17.86 -16.38
CA ALA A 18 -1.62 17.79 -14.94
C ALA A 18 -2.00 16.39 -14.44
N ILE A 19 -1.16 15.79 -13.58
CA ILE A 19 -1.39 14.45 -13.02
C ILE A 19 -1.30 14.50 -11.51
N THR A 20 -2.38 14.10 -10.82
CA THR A 20 -2.34 13.83 -9.38
C THR A 20 -2.18 12.32 -9.15
N GLY A 21 -1.58 11.93 -8.03
CA GLY A 21 -1.36 10.52 -7.72
C GLY A 21 -0.22 9.86 -8.51
N SER A 22 0.63 10.64 -9.17
CA SER A 22 1.77 10.19 -9.99
C SER A 22 2.76 9.29 -9.26
N THR A 23 2.86 9.37 -7.92
CA THR A 23 3.66 8.47 -7.09
C THR A 23 2.96 7.14 -6.75
N GLY A 24 1.73 6.93 -7.20
CA GLY A 24 0.96 5.70 -7.04
C GLY A 24 1.25 4.64 -8.11
N PHE A 25 0.54 3.50 -8.04
CA PHE A 25 0.69 2.40 -9.00
C PHE A 25 0.28 2.84 -10.42
N VAL A 26 -0.98 3.22 -10.62
CA VAL A 26 -1.48 3.70 -11.92
C VAL A 26 -0.74 4.96 -12.37
N GLY A 27 -0.57 5.95 -11.48
CA GLY A 27 0.05 7.22 -11.85
C GLY A 27 1.51 7.09 -12.30
N THR A 28 2.29 6.16 -11.72
CA THR A 28 3.67 5.92 -12.17
C THR A 28 3.73 5.30 -13.57
N ALA A 29 2.87 4.31 -13.85
CA ALA A 29 2.74 3.70 -15.17
C ALA A 29 2.24 4.71 -16.20
N LEU A 30 1.28 5.56 -15.83
CA LEU A 30 0.75 6.63 -16.68
C LEU A 30 1.83 7.64 -17.07
N VAL A 31 2.63 8.12 -16.12
CA VAL A 31 3.73 9.05 -16.40
C VAL A 31 4.77 8.41 -17.32
N GLU A 32 5.16 7.16 -17.07
CA GLU A 32 6.08 6.43 -17.96
C GLU A 32 5.52 6.31 -19.36
N ARG A 33 4.25 5.90 -19.48
CA ARG A 33 3.59 5.67 -20.78
C ARG A 33 3.48 6.96 -21.59
N LEU A 34 3.03 8.06 -21.00
CA LEU A 34 2.94 9.36 -21.66
C LEU A 34 4.31 9.85 -22.11
N LEU A 35 5.33 9.76 -21.27
CA LEU A 35 6.68 10.19 -21.63
C LEU A 35 7.31 9.36 -22.74
N ARG A 36 6.94 8.09 -22.88
CA ARG A 36 7.47 7.18 -23.89
C ARG A 36 6.69 7.24 -25.22
N SER A 37 5.36 7.22 -25.13
CA SER A 37 4.50 7.04 -26.31
C SER A 37 3.89 8.34 -26.83
N VAL A 38 3.98 9.45 -26.08
CA VAL A 38 3.53 10.79 -26.48
C VAL A 38 4.69 11.78 -26.33
N PRO A 39 5.64 11.81 -27.28
CA PRO A 39 6.90 12.53 -27.12
C PRO A 39 6.75 14.06 -26.99
N ASP A 40 5.69 14.63 -27.53
CA ASP A 40 5.51 16.09 -27.60
C ASP A 40 4.58 16.65 -26.50
N CYS A 41 4.13 15.83 -25.52
CA CYS A 41 3.36 16.34 -24.39
C CYS A 41 4.25 16.82 -23.24
N GLU A 42 3.76 17.77 -22.45
CA GLU A 42 4.36 18.21 -21.19
C GLU A 42 3.52 17.72 -20.00
N LEU A 43 4.19 17.32 -18.92
CA LEU A 43 3.53 16.84 -17.72
C LEU A 43 3.72 17.78 -16.53
N VAL A 44 2.65 18.03 -15.79
CA VAL A 44 2.66 18.75 -14.52
C VAL A 44 2.27 17.79 -13.42
N LEU A 45 3.21 17.37 -12.58
CA LEU A 45 2.96 16.40 -11.52
C LEU A 45 2.67 17.12 -10.20
N LEU A 46 1.43 16.97 -9.70
CA LEU A 46 1.06 17.44 -8.39
C LEU A 46 1.47 16.41 -7.34
N VAL A 47 2.50 16.73 -6.56
CA VAL A 47 3.12 15.85 -5.57
C VAL A 47 3.14 16.53 -4.21
N ARG A 48 2.76 15.80 -3.15
CA ARG A 48 2.81 16.33 -1.78
C ARG A 48 4.25 16.44 -1.30
N ASP A 49 4.57 17.50 -0.60
CA ASP A 49 5.78 17.54 0.20
C ASP A 49 5.78 16.43 1.26
N GLY A 50 6.91 15.80 1.45
CA GLY A 50 7.14 14.92 2.59
C GLY A 50 7.58 15.74 3.81
N GLN A 51 7.61 15.13 5.00
CA GLN A 51 8.04 15.82 6.23
C GLN A 51 9.44 16.46 6.11
N ARG A 52 10.36 15.82 5.38
CA ARG A 52 11.74 16.28 5.18
C ARG A 52 12.18 16.24 3.71
N THR A 53 11.27 15.96 2.79
CA THR A 53 11.61 15.74 1.37
C THR A 53 10.68 16.57 0.50
N PRO A 54 11.18 17.60 -0.21
CA PRO A 54 10.39 18.40 -1.14
C PRO A 54 9.79 17.57 -2.28
N ALA A 55 8.66 18.02 -2.84
CA ALA A 55 7.93 17.37 -3.93
C ALA A 55 8.83 17.00 -5.12
N ALA A 56 9.70 17.90 -5.57
CA ALA A 56 10.62 17.64 -6.66
C ALA A 56 11.59 16.48 -6.39
N LYS A 57 12.13 16.37 -5.16
CA LYS A 57 12.99 15.24 -4.78
C LYS A 57 12.19 13.93 -4.66
N ARG A 58 10.91 14.02 -4.29
CA ARG A 58 10.02 12.85 -4.29
C ARG A 58 9.76 12.38 -5.71
N THR A 59 9.49 13.28 -6.65
CA THR A 59 9.34 12.95 -8.07
C THR A 59 10.56 12.21 -8.60
N GLU A 60 11.75 12.73 -8.36
CA GLU A 60 12.99 12.07 -8.78
C GLU A 60 13.14 10.68 -8.17
N ARG A 61 12.95 10.55 -6.85
CA ARG A 61 13.21 9.31 -6.15
C ARG A 61 12.10 8.26 -6.36
N GLU A 62 10.83 8.68 -6.34
CA GLU A 62 9.68 7.78 -6.29
C GLU A 62 9.10 7.49 -7.68
N ILE A 63 9.36 8.36 -8.67
CA ILE A 63 8.91 8.18 -10.05
C ILE A 63 10.10 7.84 -10.94
N PHE A 64 11.00 8.78 -11.19
CA PHE A 64 12.06 8.57 -12.20
C PHE A 64 13.08 7.49 -11.85
N LYS A 65 13.29 7.16 -10.56
CA LYS A 65 14.15 6.02 -10.16
C LYS A 65 13.37 4.70 -10.02
N ASN A 66 12.07 4.70 -10.32
CA ASN A 66 11.27 3.48 -10.32
C ASN A 66 11.67 2.58 -11.50
N ASP A 67 11.54 1.28 -11.30
CA ASP A 67 11.84 0.27 -12.31
C ASP A 67 10.85 0.24 -13.49
N ALA A 68 9.71 0.92 -13.39
CA ALA A 68 8.83 1.21 -14.52
C ALA A 68 9.58 1.94 -15.65
N PHE A 69 10.55 2.79 -15.30
CA PHE A 69 11.32 3.59 -16.25
C PHE A 69 12.55 2.88 -16.82
N ASP A 70 12.80 1.61 -16.47
CA ASP A 70 13.99 0.88 -16.96
C ASP A 70 14.03 0.81 -18.48
N ARG A 71 12.88 0.50 -19.12
CA ARG A 71 12.75 0.43 -20.58
C ARG A 71 13.03 1.80 -21.23
N LEU A 72 12.43 2.86 -20.71
CA LEU A 72 12.61 4.21 -21.25
C LEU A 72 14.06 4.68 -21.10
N ARG A 73 14.71 4.40 -19.96
CA ARG A 73 16.15 4.69 -19.77
C ARG A 73 17.03 3.90 -20.75
N ALA A 74 16.74 2.61 -20.95
CA ALA A 74 17.46 1.78 -21.91
C ALA A 74 17.32 2.34 -23.34
N ALA A 75 16.10 2.67 -23.75
CA ALA A 75 15.82 3.25 -25.07
C ALA A 75 16.55 4.61 -25.28
N CYS A 76 16.64 5.47 -24.27
CA CYS A 76 17.44 6.69 -24.33
C CYS A 76 18.93 6.37 -24.54
N THR A 77 19.47 5.42 -23.75
CA THR A 77 20.87 5.01 -23.85
C THR A 77 21.21 4.45 -25.24
N GLU A 78 20.35 3.61 -25.82
CA GLU A 78 20.52 3.03 -27.16
C GLU A 78 20.53 4.08 -28.28
N ARG A 79 19.73 5.16 -28.12
CA ARG A 79 19.71 6.29 -29.05
C ARG A 79 20.84 7.29 -28.83
N GLY A 80 21.59 7.16 -27.73
CA GLY A 80 22.61 8.14 -27.33
C GLY A 80 21.99 9.42 -26.72
N ASP A 81 20.72 9.39 -26.31
CA ASP A 81 20.05 10.51 -25.70
C ASP A 81 20.29 10.51 -24.18
N ASP A 82 20.32 11.70 -23.58
CA ASP A 82 20.30 11.81 -22.12
C ASP A 82 18.86 11.68 -21.61
N PHE A 83 18.65 10.83 -20.63
CA PHE A 83 17.35 10.68 -19.94
C PHE A 83 16.83 12.00 -19.35
N SER A 84 17.73 12.96 -19.07
CA SER A 84 17.37 14.31 -18.63
C SER A 84 16.52 15.06 -19.68
N ALA A 85 16.68 14.78 -20.97
CA ALA A 85 15.86 15.36 -22.03
C ALA A 85 14.40 14.94 -21.92
N VAL A 86 14.14 13.68 -21.51
CA VAL A 86 12.79 13.19 -21.25
C VAL A 86 12.21 13.80 -19.98
N THR A 87 12.99 13.84 -18.90
CA THR A 87 12.52 14.37 -17.62
C THR A 87 12.35 15.88 -17.61
N SER A 88 12.99 16.61 -18.54
CA SER A 88 12.79 18.07 -18.70
C SER A 88 11.38 18.46 -19.15
N ARG A 89 10.61 17.52 -19.73
CA ARG A 89 9.18 17.70 -20.06
C ARG A 89 8.28 17.63 -18.84
N VAL A 90 8.82 17.36 -17.64
CA VAL A 90 8.06 17.20 -16.41
C VAL A 90 8.31 18.36 -15.46
N THR A 91 7.26 19.07 -15.12
CA THR A 91 7.25 20.07 -14.06
C THR A 91 6.59 19.49 -12.81
N THR A 92 7.24 19.62 -11.65
CA THR A 92 6.66 19.20 -10.37
C THR A 92 6.15 20.41 -9.61
N ILE A 93 4.86 20.38 -9.21
CA ILE A 93 4.24 21.37 -8.33
C ILE A 93 3.94 20.74 -6.97
N ALA A 94 4.12 21.54 -5.90
CA ALA A 94 3.86 21.08 -4.54
C ALA A 94 2.39 21.30 -4.16
N GLY A 95 1.62 20.21 -4.02
CA GLY A 95 0.20 20.32 -3.71
C GLY A 95 -0.38 19.09 -3.01
N ASP A 96 -1.55 19.25 -2.41
CA ASP A 96 -2.27 18.21 -1.68
C ASP A 96 -3.77 18.28 -1.98
N VAL A 97 -4.35 17.21 -2.54
CA VAL A 97 -5.78 17.10 -2.86
C VAL A 97 -6.69 17.15 -1.63
N THR A 98 -6.13 17.03 -0.43
CA THR A 98 -6.88 17.16 0.83
C THR A 98 -7.05 18.62 1.28
N ARG A 99 -6.42 19.57 0.60
CA ARG A 99 -6.45 20.99 0.92
C ARG A 99 -7.27 21.77 -0.10
N ASP A 100 -7.97 22.77 0.35
CA ASP A 100 -8.67 23.69 -0.54
C ASP A 100 -7.65 24.46 -1.41
N GLY A 101 -8.00 24.74 -2.68
CA GLY A 101 -7.05 25.26 -3.67
C GLY A 101 -5.84 24.33 -3.91
N LEU A 102 -5.94 23.04 -3.53
CA LEU A 102 -4.88 22.04 -3.55
C LEU A 102 -3.61 22.45 -2.76
N GLY A 103 -3.69 23.48 -1.94
CA GLY A 103 -2.55 24.06 -1.20
C GLY A 103 -1.46 24.66 -2.10
N LEU A 104 -1.78 24.99 -3.35
CA LEU A 104 -0.83 25.58 -4.31
C LEU A 104 -0.50 27.02 -3.95
N ASN A 105 0.77 27.40 -4.09
CA ASN A 105 1.19 28.79 -4.10
C ASN A 105 0.87 29.46 -5.45
N ASP A 106 1.04 30.77 -5.55
CA ASP A 106 0.67 31.53 -6.76
C ASP A 106 1.43 31.06 -8.01
N THR A 107 2.70 30.69 -7.88
CA THR A 107 3.51 30.17 -9.00
C THR A 107 3.00 28.81 -9.47
N ASP A 108 2.80 27.89 -8.56
CA ASP A 108 2.28 26.53 -8.86
C ASP A 108 0.84 26.59 -9.38
N ARG A 109 0.04 27.55 -8.89
CA ARG A 109 -1.33 27.82 -9.37
C ARG A 109 -1.31 28.30 -10.84
N ALA A 110 -0.37 29.19 -11.20
CA ALA A 110 -0.20 29.65 -12.58
C ALA A 110 0.26 28.52 -13.53
N ILE A 111 1.13 27.64 -13.04
CA ILE A 111 1.55 26.44 -13.80
C ILE A 111 0.33 25.51 -14.00
N PHE A 112 -0.43 25.25 -12.95
CA PHE A 112 -1.64 24.41 -13.04
C PHE A 112 -2.68 25.01 -14.00
N ALA A 113 -2.83 26.34 -13.98
CA ALA A 113 -3.76 27.05 -14.86
C ALA A 113 -3.43 26.95 -16.36
N SER A 114 -2.22 26.56 -16.71
CA SER A 114 -1.79 26.38 -18.10
C SER A 114 -2.00 24.94 -18.62
N CYS A 115 -2.64 24.07 -17.85
CA CYS A 115 -2.87 22.69 -18.27
C CYS A 115 -4.17 22.56 -19.07
N ASP A 116 -4.10 21.81 -20.18
CA ASP A 116 -5.23 21.51 -21.07
C ASP A 116 -6.06 20.35 -20.50
N THR A 117 -5.41 19.42 -19.84
CA THR A 117 -6.02 18.21 -19.27
C THR A 117 -5.53 18.00 -17.84
N VAL A 118 -6.44 17.51 -16.98
CA VAL A 118 -6.10 17.11 -15.61
C VAL A 118 -6.50 15.65 -15.41
N ILE A 119 -5.53 14.77 -15.16
CA ILE A 119 -5.79 13.36 -14.83
C ILE A 119 -5.68 13.19 -13.30
N HIS A 120 -6.82 12.92 -12.67
CA HIS A 120 -6.87 12.72 -11.22
C HIS A 120 -6.87 11.24 -10.86
N SER A 121 -5.69 10.70 -10.52
CA SER A 121 -5.53 9.31 -10.05
C SER A 121 -5.15 9.20 -8.57
N ALA A 122 -5.08 10.30 -7.83
CA ALA A 122 -4.83 10.28 -6.40
C ALA A 122 -6.01 9.65 -5.64
N ALA A 123 -5.74 8.65 -4.81
CA ALA A 123 -6.75 7.99 -4.01
C ALA A 123 -6.15 7.38 -2.73
N ALA A 124 -6.97 7.28 -1.68
CA ALA A 124 -6.72 6.42 -0.54
C ALA A 124 -7.27 5.04 -0.87
N VAL A 125 -6.41 4.15 -1.36
CA VAL A 125 -6.80 2.81 -1.87
C VAL A 125 -6.72 1.71 -0.81
N SER A 126 -6.29 2.01 0.42
CA SER A 126 -6.22 1.02 1.49
C SER A 126 -7.62 0.76 2.07
N PHE A 127 -8.02 -0.50 2.15
CA PHE A 127 -9.31 -0.93 2.72
C PHE A 127 -9.41 -0.65 4.23
N ASP A 128 -8.28 -0.44 4.90
CA ASP A 128 -8.15 -0.01 6.30
C ASP A 128 -7.90 1.50 6.44
N SER A 129 -8.27 2.27 5.43
CA SER A 129 -8.23 3.74 5.52
C SER A 129 -9.28 4.23 6.52
N PRO A 130 -8.92 5.13 7.44
CA PRO A 130 -9.89 5.83 8.28
C PRO A 130 -10.93 6.56 7.41
N LEU A 131 -12.19 6.51 7.83
CA LEU A 131 -13.29 7.08 7.04
C LEU A 131 -13.10 8.55 6.70
N ASP A 132 -12.65 9.35 7.67
CA ASP A 132 -12.37 10.76 7.48
C ASP A 132 -11.29 11.01 6.42
N SER A 133 -10.22 10.22 6.44
CA SER A 133 -9.15 10.30 5.44
C SER A 133 -9.64 9.87 4.05
N ALA A 134 -10.44 8.80 3.97
CA ALA A 134 -11.03 8.37 2.70
C ALA A 134 -11.99 9.43 2.14
N VAL A 135 -12.80 10.07 2.97
CA VAL A 135 -13.69 11.19 2.59
C VAL A 135 -12.89 12.38 2.06
N GLU A 136 -11.84 12.80 2.77
CA GLU A 136 -11.04 13.96 2.35
C GLU A 136 -10.28 13.72 1.02
N ILE A 137 -9.86 12.49 0.74
CA ILE A 137 -9.08 12.15 -0.46
C ILE A 137 -10.00 11.70 -1.61
N ASN A 138 -10.84 10.68 -1.38
CA ASN A 138 -11.59 10.04 -2.48
C ASN A 138 -12.87 10.79 -2.82
N LEU A 139 -13.56 11.37 -1.82
CA LEU A 139 -14.80 12.10 -2.05
C LEU A 139 -14.52 13.55 -2.43
N LEU A 140 -13.76 14.26 -1.60
CA LEU A 140 -13.54 15.71 -1.78
C LEU A 140 -12.36 16.03 -2.70
N GLY A 141 -11.40 15.12 -2.89
CA GLY A 141 -10.22 15.36 -3.74
C GLY A 141 -10.57 15.80 -5.16
N PRO A 142 -11.35 15.02 -5.93
CA PRO A 142 -11.76 15.42 -7.28
C PRO A 142 -12.60 16.70 -7.29
N SER A 143 -13.48 16.89 -6.30
CA SER A 143 -14.29 18.11 -6.15
C SER A 143 -13.44 19.36 -5.91
N ARG A 144 -12.34 19.25 -5.15
CA ARG A 144 -11.41 20.38 -4.93
C ARG A 144 -10.66 20.76 -6.19
N ILE A 145 -10.35 19.80 -7.06
CA ILE A 145 -9.76 20.11 -8.38
C ILE A 145 -10.74 20.92 -9.23
N ALA A 146 -11.98 20.47 -9.35
CA ALA A 146 -13.00 21.19 -10.09
C ALA A 146 -13.27 22.59 -9.51
N ASN A 147 -13.36 22.70 -8.18
CA ASN A 147 -13.51 23.99 -7.51
C ASN A 147 -12.35 24.95 -7.78
N LEU A 148 -11.09 24.43 -7.78
CA LEU A 148 -9.93 25.25 -8.13
C LEU A 148 -10.02 25.73 -9.59
N CYS A 149 -10.38 24.85 -10.52
CA CYS A 149 -10.56 25.23 -11.93
C CYS A 149 -11.60 26.34 -12.09
N ASN A 150 -12.76 26.21 -11.43
CA ASN A 150 -13.80 27.24 -11.40
C ASN A 150 -13.30 28.56 -10.77
N GLU A 151 -12.56 28.48 -9.66
CA GLU A 151 -12.01 29.66 -8.94
C GLU A 151 -11.04 30.45 -9.83
N ILE A 152 -10.17 29.77 -10.58
CA ILE A 152 -9.19 30.43 -11.45
C ILE A 152 -9.69 30.66 -12.89
N GLY A 153 -10.92 30.24 -13.19
CA GLY A 153 -11.57 30.51 -14.47
C GLY A 153 -11.03 29.69 -15.65
N ILE A 154 -10.63 28.43 -15.43
CA ILE A 154 -10.17 27.50 -16.47
C ILE A 154 -11.12 26.31 -16.60
N THR A 155 -11.16 25.70 -17.78
CA THR A 155 -12.00 24.55 -18.09
C THR A 155 -11.21 23.40 -18.74
N PRO A 156 -10.14 22.87 -18.06
CA PRO A 156 -9.40 21.74 -18.60
C PRO A 156 -10.29 20.50 -18.64
N HIS A 157 -9.98 19.55 -19.54
CA HIS A 157 -10.63 18.24 -19.48
C HIS A 157 -10.20 17.48 -18.23
N LEU A 158 -11.10 17.28 -17.28
CA LEU A 158 -10.83 16.55 -16.04
C LEU A 158 -11.18 15.07 -16.20
N VAL A 159 -10.15 14.23 -16.32
CA VAL A 159 -10.28 12.77 -16.34
C VAL A 159 -10.10 12.24 -14.91
N ALA A 160 -11.19 11.83 -14.28
CA ALA A 160 -11.20 11.36 -12.89
C ALA A 160 -11.16 9.83 -12.84
N VAL A 161 -10.11 9.28 -12.22
CA VAL A 161 -10.00 7.82 -12.03
C VAL A 161 -10.77 7.41 -10.77
N SER A 162 -11.83 6.60 -10.99
CA SER A 162 -12.71 6.05 -9.98
C SER A 162 -12.50 4.53 -9.83
N THR A 163 -13.56 3.75 -9.71
CA THR A 163 -13.55 2.29 -9.68
C THR A 163 -14.90 1.71 -10.10
N CYS A 164 -14.91 0.53 -10.73
CA CYS A 164 -16.14 -0.21 -10.99
C CYS A 164 -16.91 -0.55 -9.71
N TYR A 165 -16.21 -0.66 -8.57
CA TYR A 165 -16.80 -1.02 -7.28
C TYR A 165 -17.70 0.07 -6.67
N VAL A 166 -17.84 1.23 -7.31
CA VAL A 166 -18.89 2.21 -6.99
C VAL A 166 -20.29 1.61 -7.13
N ALA A 167 -20.45 0.56 -7.94
CA ALA A 167 -21.69 -0.21 -8.03
C ALA A 167 -22.10 -0.90 -6.72
N GLY A 168 -21.18 -1.10 -5.78
CA GLY A 168 -21.45 -1.74 -4.48
C GLY A 168 -21.67 -3.26 -4.56
N ASN A 169 -22.25 -3.83 -3.51
CA ASN A 169 -22.54 -5.27 -3.37
C ASN A 169 -23.81 -5.65 -4.13
N ARG A 170 -23.84 -5.42 -5.43
CA ARG A 170 -25.05 -5.61 -6.27
C ARG A 170 -24.87 -6.79 -7.21
N ARG A 171 -25.99 -7.30 -7.74
CA ARG A 171 -26.02 -8.43 -8.64
C ARG A 171 -26.45 -7.97 -10.03
N GLY A 172 -25.87 -8.58 -11.06
CA GLY A 172 -26.21 -8.31 -12.44
C GLY A 172 -25.44 -7.15 -13.05
N ASN A 173 -25.92 -6.60 -14.14
CA ASN A 173 -25.23 -5.60 -14.91
C ASN A 173 -25.11 -4.26 -14.18
N ALA A 174 -23.90 -3.73 -14.13
CA ALA A 174 -23.59 -2.39 -13.66
C ALA A 174 -23.27 -1.51 -14.87
N PRO A 175 -24.17 -0.57 -15.23
CA PRO A 175 -24.03 0.25 -16.42
C PRO A 175 -23.01 1.38 -16.25
N GLU A 176 -22.56 1.94 -17.37
CA GLU A 176 -21.66 3.10 -17.46
C GLU A 176 -22.42 4.41 -17.27
N GLN A 177 -23.02 4.57 -16.09
CA GLN A 177 -23.77 5.77 -15.68
C GLN A 177 -23.48 6.10 -14.22
N LEU A 178 -23.81 7.32 -13.79
CA LEU A 178 -23.66 7.68 -12.37
C LEU A 178 -24.53 6.77 -11.50
N VAL A 179 -24.03 6.48 -10.30
CA VAL A 179 -24.78 5.64 -9.34
C VAL A 179 -26.12 6.30 -8.98
N SER A 180 -26.13 7.64 -8.86
CA SER A 180 -27.35 8.43 -8.62
C SER A 180 -28.40 8.30 -9.72
N ASP A 181 -27.97 8.06 -10.96
CA ASP A 181 -28.86 7.95 -12.12
C ASP A 181 -29.23 6.48 -12.43
N GLY A 182 -28.58 5.56 -11.71
CA GLY A 182 -28.68 4.14 -11.93
C GLY A 182 -29.72 3.44 -11.05
N PRO A 183 -29.96 2.14 -11.32
CA PRO A 183 -30.89 1.34 -10.51
C PRO A 183 -30.40 1.10 -9.07
N PHE A 184 -29.23 1.60 -8.73
CA PHE A 184 -28.53 1.34 -7.47
C PHE A 184 -28.42 2.58 -6.57
N ASP A 185 -29.12 3.65 -6.89
CA ASP A 185 -29.16 4.84 -6.04
C ASP A 185 -29.77 4.51 -4.66
N VAL A 186 -29.09 4.96 -3.62
CA VAL A 186 -29.49 4.80 -2.21
C VAL A 186 -29.87 6.13 -1.56
N GLY A 187 -29.93 7.22 -2.33
CA GLY A 187 -30.38 8.54 -1.88
C GLY A 187 -29.49 9.15 -0.79
N ILE A 188 -28.17 8.97 -0.84
CA ILE A 188 -27.23 9.50 0.14
C ILE A 188 -26.80 10.93 -0.26
N ASP A 189 -27.00 11.88 0.64
CA ASP A 189 -26.41 13.21 0.52
C ASP A 189 -24.93 13.20 0.96
N TRP A 190 -24.03 13.38 0.00
CA TRP A 190 -22.60 13.37 0.25
C TRP A 190 -22.13 14.48 1.21
N ARG A 191 -22.82 15.62 1.26
CA ARG A 191 -22.46 16.72 2.18
C ARG A 191 -22.73 16.34 3.63
N SER A 192 -23.80 15.62 3.88
CA SER A 192 -24.13 15.06 5.19
C SER A 192 -23.10 14.01 5.62
N GLU A 193 -22.61 13.18 4.69
CA GLU A 193 -21.56 12.19 4.99
C GLU A 193 -20.22 12.85 5.31
N VAL A 194 -19.83 13.90 4.59
CA VAL A 194 -18.63 14.69 4.93
C VAL A 194 -18.74 15.27 6.35
N ALA A 195 -19.86 15.88 6.69
CA ALA A 195 -20.08 16.42 8.02
C ALA A 195 -20.08 15.34 9.10
N ALA A 196 -20.67 14.16 8.81
CA ALA A 196 -20.70 13.04 9.74
C ALA A 196 -19.30 12.46 9.98
N SER A 197 -18.49 12.28 8.92
CA SER A 197 -17.14 11.74 9.05
C SER A 197 -16.21 12.65 9.86
N ARG A 198 -16.33 13.96 9.66
CA ARG A 198 -15.57 14.96 10.44
C ARG A 198 -15.97 14.98 11.91
N ARG A 199 -17.28 14.86 12.21
CA ARG A 199 -17.76 14.71 13.60
C ARG A 199 -17.21 13.44 14.23
N LEU A 200 -17.31 12.32 13.53
CA LEU A 200 -16.79 11.04 13.99
C LEU A 200 -15.30 11.12 14.37
N ARG A 201 -14.49 11.79 13.56
CA ARG A 201 -13.08 12.04 13.86
C ARG A 201 -12.91 12.83 15.16
N SER A 202 -13.66 13.91 15.32
CA SER A 202 -13.63 14.74 16.53
C SER A 202 -14.05 13.95 17.77
N ASP A 203 -15.11 13.16 17.65
CA ASP A 203 -15.66 12.36 18.75
C ASP A 203 -14.69 11.23 19.16
N ALA A 204 -14.08 10.54 18.19
CA ALA A 204 -13.08 9.52 18.46
C ALA A 204 -11.83 10.10 19.13
N ASP A 205 -11.34 11.28 18.66
CA ASP A 205 -10.20 11.95 19.28
C ASP A 205 -10.53 12.39 20.72
N ALA A 206 -11.70 12.96 20.95
CA ALA A 206 -12.17 13.34 22.30
C ALA A 206 -12.31 12.12 23.21
N ALA A 207 -12.93 11.05 22.75
CA ALA A 207 -13.10 9.81 23.51
C ALA A 207 -11.74 9.19 23.87
N SER A 208 -10.76 9.22 22.97
CA SER A 208 -9.41 8.71 23.20
C SER A 208 -8.67 9.41 24.33
N ARG A 209 -9.05 10.65 24.65
CA ARG A 209 -8.46 11.48 25.72
C ARG A 209 -9.17 11.33 27.06
N SER A 210 -10.22 10.49 27.15
CA SER A 210 -10.84 10.20 28.42
C SER A 210 -9.84 9.61 29.41
N ARG A 211 -10.04 9.85 30.71
CA ARG A 211 -9.14 9.36 31.74
C ARG A 211 -8.96 7.83 31.67
N GLU A 212 -10.05 7.11 31.47
CA GLU A 212 -10.06 5.65 31.39
C GLU A 212 -9.22 5.14 30.21
N GLN A 213 -9.39 5.72 29.01
CA GLN A 213 -8.62 5.32 27.82
C GLN A 213 -7.14 5.66 27.96
N LEU A 214 -6.81 6.84 28.50
CA LEU A 214 -5.40 7.20 28.72
C LEU A 214 -4.71 6.30 29.74
N GLU A 215 -5.41 5.90 30.81
CA GLU A 215 -4.89 4.95 31.80
C GLU A 215 -4.66 3.57 31.16
N ARG A 216 -5.58 3.12 30.30
CA ARG A 216 -5.44 1.88 29.51
C ARG A 216 -4.23 1.92 28.56
N PHE A 217 -4.09 2.97 27.77
CA PHE A 217 -2.94 3.12 26.87
C PHE A 217 -1.62 3.18 27.61
N ARG A 218 -1.57 3.83 28.78
CA ARG A 218 -0.39 3.86 29.63
C ARG A 218 -0.04 2.50 30.19
N ALA A 219 -1.03 1.70 30.60
CA ALA A 219 -0.82 0.35 31.07
C ALA A 219 -0.24 -0.55 29.95
N GLU A 220 -0.85 -0.53 28.77
CA GLU A 220 -0.39 -1.26 27.59
C GLU A 220 1.03 -0.85 27.18
N ALA A 221 1.33 0.46 27.19
CA ALA A 221 2.66 0.97 26.89
C ALA A 221 3.72 0.49 27.91
N ARG A 222 3.37 0.38 29.18
CA ARG A 222 4.28 -0.16 30.24
C ARG A 222 4.52 -1.65 30.03
N ASP A 223 3.48 -2.40 29.69
CA ASP A 223 3.60 -3.86 29.47
C ASP A 223 4.50 -4.15 28.26
N GLU A 224 4.42 -3.35 27.20
CA GLU A 224 5.28 -3.50 26.02
C GLU A 224 6.73 -3.01 26.23
N LEU A 225 6.91 -1.91 26.94
CA LEU A 225 8.22 -1.25 27.07
C LEU A 225 9.00 -1.67 28.33
N GLY A 226 8.34 -2.34 29.27
CA GLY A 226 8.97 -2.73 30.54
C GLY A 226 9.53 -1.53 31.32
N ALA A 227 10.83 -1.54 31.61
CA ALA A 227 11.50 -0.52 32.42
C ALA A 227 11.93 0.76 31.65
N ALA A 228 11.36 1.03 30.50
CA ALA A 228 11.71 2.20 29.69
C ALA A 228 11.37 3.53 30.40
N GLY A 229 12.16 4.57 30.13
CA GLY A 229 12.01 5.89 30.74
C GLY A 229 10.74 6.64 30.33
N ALA A 230 10.39 7.68 31.09
CA ALA A 230 9.18 8.47 30.91
C ALA A 230 8.95 9.03 29.48
N PRO A 231 9.96 9.51 28.74
CA PRO A 231 9.76 9.99 27.37
C PRO A 231 9.31 8.87 26.40
N ALA A 232 9.91 7.68 26.48
CA ALA A 232 9.54 6.53 25.66
C ALA A 232 8.11 6.05 25.98
N LEU A 233 7.77 6.02 27.28
CA LEU A 233 6.41 5.68 27.73
C LEU A 233 5.36 6.68 27.21
N ALA A 234 5.65 7.98 27.24
CA ALA A 234 4.75 9.02 26.74
C ALA A 234 4.57 8.89 25.20
N SER A 235 5.66 8.71 24.46
CA SER A 235 5.62 8.51 23.01
C SER A 235 4.82 7.26 22.63
N LYS A 236 5.05 6.14 23.30
CA LYS A 236 4.32 4.89 23.06
C LYS A 236 2.85 5.02 23.42
N THR A 237 2.52 5.69 24.53
CA THR A 237 1.13 5.97 24.93
C THR A 237 0.39 6.77 23.86
N GLU A 238 1.04 7.81 23.31
CA GLU A 238 0.45 8.60 22.23
C GLU A 238 0.29 7.78 20.93
N ALA A 239 1.27 6.98 20.57
CA ALA A 239 1.17 6.08 19.40
C ALA A 239 0.02 5.06 19.54
N LEU A 240 -0.21 4.51 20.73
CA LEU A 240 -1.35 3.63 21.02
C LEU A 240 -2.67 4.38 20.95
N ARG A 241 -2.73 5.62 21.44
CA ARG A 241 -3.92 6.50 21.32
C ARG A 241 -4.26 6.76 19.86
N GLU A 242 -3.28 7.19 19.06
CA GLU A 242 -3.47 7.47 17.62
C GLU A 242 -3.91 6.22 16.86
N ARG A 243 -3.31 5.07 17.17
CA ARG A 243 -3.71 3.79 16.60
C ARG A 243 -5.17 3.47 16.95
N TRP A 244 -5.57 3.61 18.20
CA TRP A 244 -6.94 3.38 18.63
C TRP A 244 -7.94 4.28 17.89
N VAL A 245 -7.64 5.58 17.74
CA VAL A 245 -8.48 6.51 16.97
C VAL A 245 -8.58 6.05 15.51
N LYS A 246 -7.46 5.67 14.90
CA LYS A 246 -7.44 5.12 13.54
C LYS A 246 -8.36 3.89 13.44
N ASP A 247 -8.23 2.93 14.35
CA ASP A 247 -8.99 1.70 14.34
C ASP A 247 -10.50 1.95 14.50
N GLN A 248 -10.91 2.92 15.35
CA GLN A 248 -12.31 3.34 15.48
C GLN A 248 -12.86 3.91 14.16
N LEU A 249 -12.09 4.72 13.45
CA LEU A 249 -12.51 5.34 12.20
C LEU A 249 -12.55 4.34 11.03
N VAL A 250 -11.66 3.35 11.03
CA VAL A 250 -11.68 2.24 10.07
C VAL A 250 -12.93 1.39 10.27
N GLU A 251 -13.23 1.01 11.52
CA GLU A 251 -14.40 0.18 11.84
C GLU A 251 -15.72 0.91 11.52
N ALA A 252 -15.81 2.18 11.90
CA ALA A 252 -16.98 3.00 11.58
C ALA A 252 -17.17 3.17 10.07
N GLY A 253 -16.08 3.35 9.30
CA GLY A 253 -16.12 3.44 7.85
C GLY A 253 -16.61 2.15 7.21
N ARG A 254 -16.14 1.01 7.69
CA ARG A 254 -16.58 -0.33 7.25
C ARG A 254 -18.07 -0.55 7.56
N ALA A 255 -18.49 -0.27 8.80
CA ALA A 255 -19.87 -0.40 9.21
C ALA A 255 -20.80 0.51 8.41
N ARG A 256 -20.40 1.76 8.17
CA ARG A 256 -21.19 2.72 7.36
C ARG A 256 -21.32 2.24 5.93
N ALA A 257 -20.23 1.89 5.25
CA ALA A 257 -20.25 1.38 3.89
C ALA A 257 -21.17 0.14 3.78
N ALA A 258 -20.99 -0.83 4.67
CA ALA A 258 -21.82 -2.05 4.70
C ALA A 258 -23.31 -1.76 4.90
N SER A 259 -23.66 -0.78 5.75
CA SER A 259 -25.07 -0.42 6.04
C SER A 259 -25.80 0.15 4.82
N VAL A 260 -25.08 0.64 3.82
CA VAL A 260 -25.62 1.26 2.60
C VAL A 260 -25.28 0.48 1.32
N GLY A 261 -24.62 -0.68 1.46
CA GLY A 261 -24.45 -1.65 0.38
C GLY A 261 -23.11 -1.57 -0.36
N TRP A 262 -22.08 -0.97 0.22
CA TRP A 262 -20.71 -1.03 -0.31
C TRP A 262 -19.83 -1.97 0.51
N PRO A 263 -18.79 -2.60 -0.11
CA PRO A 263 -17.91 -3.53 0.56
C PRO A 263 -17.03 -2.86 1.62
N ASP A 264 -16.64 -1.61 1.40
CA ASP A 264 -15.71 -0.87 2.25
C ASP A 264 -15.82 0.65 2.07
N ALA A 265 -15.07 1.40 2.88
CA ALA A 265 -15.02 2.86 2.82
C ALA A 265 -14.41 3.38 1.51
N TYR A 266 -13.53 2.61 0.84
CA TYR A 266 -12.93 3.01 -0.44
C TYR A 266 -13.99 3.11 -1.54
N ALA A 267 -14.70 2.02 -1.81
CA ALA A 267 -15.74 1.97 -2.82
C ALA A 267 -16.88 2.96 -2.51
N PHE A 268 -17.28 3.06 -1.23
CA PHE A 268 -18.29 4.01 -0.77
C PHE A 268 -17.89 5.47 -1.02
N THR A 269 -16.67 5.87 -0.61
CA THR A 269 -16.23 7.26 -0.77
C THR A 269 -15.93 7.62 -2.23
N LYS A 270 -15.55 6.66 -3.07
CA LYS A 270 -15.43 6.85 -4.52
C LYS A 270 -16.79 7.09 -5.16
N ALA A 271 -17.83 6.33 -4.80
CA ALA A 271 -19.18 6.52 -5.30
C ALA A 271 -19.72 7.92 -4.99
N LEU A 272 -19.58 8.36 -3.73
CA LEU A 272 -19.97 9.72 -3.34
C LEU A 272 -19.06 10.79 -3.96
N GLY A 273 -17.80 10.46 -4.26
CA GLY A 273 -16.86 11.36 -4.92
C GLY A 273 -17.27 11.69 -6.35
N GLU A 274 -17.81 10.72 -7.10
CA GLU A 274 -18.36 10.96 -8.44
C GLU A 274 -19.57 11.88 -8.39
N GLN A 275 -20.49 11.64 -7.45
CA GLN A 275 -21.66 12.49 -7.23
C GLN A 275 -21.23 13.92 -6.83
N ALA A 276 -20.34 14.05 -5.87
CA ALA A 276 -19.85 15.35 -5.42
C ALA A 276 -19.14 16.13 -6.53
N LEU A 277 -18.30 15.45 -7.33
CA LEU A 277 -17.64 16.05 -8.48
C LEU A 277 -18.65 16.56 -9.50
N THR A 278 -19.66 15.75 -9.84
CA THR A 278 -20.73 16.13 -10.79
C THR A 278 -21.51 17.35 -10.31
N ASP A 279 -21.79 17.42 -9.01
CA ASP A 279 -22.51 18.54 -8.39
C ASP A 279 -21.72 19.86 -8.42
N VAL A 280 -20.37 19.81 -8.34
CA VAL A 280 -19.55 21.01 -8.16
C VAL A 280 -18.72 21.39 -9.38
N LYS A 281 -18.68 20.56 -10.42
CA LYS A 281 -17.81 20.74 -11.58
C LYS A 281 -18.07 22.06 -12.36
N GLY A 282 -19.26 22.64 -12.26
CA GLY A 282 -19.61 23.81 -13.06
C GLY A 282 -19.43 23.56 -14.56
N ASP A 283 -18.68 24.44 -15.22
CA ASP A 283 -18.39 24.34 -16.66
C ASP A 283 -17.18 23.44 -16.97
N VAL A 284 -16.50 22.89 -15.96
CA VAL A 284 -15.36 21.97 -16.16
C VAL A 284 -15.86 20.66 -16.78
N PRO A 285 -15.39 20.29 -17.99
CA PRO A 285 -15.76 19.02 -18.60
C PRO A 285 -15.10 17.86 -17.86
N VAL A 286 -15.89 16.84 -17.54
CA VAL A 286 -15.46 15.70 -16.73
C VAL A 286 -15.74 14.39 -17.44
N SER A 287 -14.71 13.51 -17.51
CA SER A 287 -14.84 12.10 -17.85
C SER A 287 -14.37 11.24 -16.67
N ILE A 288 -15.11 10.19 -16.36
CA ILE A 288 -14.81 9.28 -15.24
C ILE A 288 -14.37 7.93 -15.80
N VAL A 289 -13.16 7.49 -15.43
CA VAL A 289 -12.66 6.16 -15.77
C VAL A 289 -12.74 5.27 -14.54
N ARG A 290 -13.43 4.13 -14.65
CA ARG A 290 -13.69 3.17 -13.56
C ARG A 290 -12.99 1.84 -13.84
N PRO A 291 -11.76 1.62 -13.36
CA PRO A 291 -11.13 0.31 -13.43
C PRO A 291 -11.77 -0.69 -12.47
N SER A 292 -11.74 -1.98 -12.84
CA SER A 292 -11.95 -3.08 -11.90
C SER A 292 -10.70 -3.28 -11.01
N ILE A 293 -10.45 -4.46 -10.45
CA ILE A 293 -9.23 -4.73 -9.66
C ILE A 293 -8.01 -4.66 -10.57
N ILE A 294 -7.12 -3.71 -10.28
CA ILE A 294 -5.92 -3.49 -11.09
C ILE A 294 -4.79 -4.37 -10.60
N GLU A 295 -4.31 -5.25 -11.48
CA GLU A 295 -3.22 -6.18 -11.23
C GLU A 295 -1.93 -5.80 -11.99
N SER A 296 -0.89 -6.63 -11.92
CA SER A 296 0.38 -6.38 -12.57
C SER A 296 0.22 -6.14 -14.08
N ALA A 297 1.18 -5.45 -14.69
CA ALA A 297 1.17 -5.17 -16.12
C ALA A 297 1.17 -6.46 -16.96
N LEU A 298 0.34 -6.50 -18.01
CA LEU A 298 0.38 -7.55 -19.02
C LEU A 298 1.69 -7.45 -19.84
N ALA A 299 2.00 -6.25 -20.31
CA ALA A 299 3.15 -5.95 -21.15
C ALA A 299 3.91 -4.67 -20.76
N GLU A 300 3.20 -3.62 -20.35
CA GLU A 300 3.74 -2.26 -20.21
C GLU A 300 3.67 -1.71 -18.77
N PRO A 301 4.74 -1.09 -18.23
CA PRO A 301 6.04 -0.74 -18.85
C PRO A 301 6.95 -1.96 -19.07
N LYS A 302 6.72 -3.05 -18.40
CA LYS A 302 7.31 -4.39 -18.61
C LYS A 302 6.36 -5.47 -18.09
N PRO A 303 6.36 -6.69 -18.67
CA PRO A 303 5.51 -7.77 -18.19
C PRO A 303 5.68 -8.00 -16.68
N GLY A 304 4.56 -8.10 -15.97
CA GLY A 304 4.53 -8.34 -14.53
C GLY A 304 4.92 -7.14 -13.66
N TRP A 305 5.16 -5.96 -14.22
CA TRP A 305 5.44 -4.80 -13.37
C TRP A 305 4.31 -4.53 -12.38
N ILE A 306 4.67 -4.37 -11.12
CA ILE A 306 3.74 -4.11 -10.02
C ILE A 306 4.39 -3.16 -9.00
N ARG A 307 3.57 -2.34 -8.34
CA ARG A 307 4.04 -1.42 -7.30
C ARG A 307 3.28 -1.61 -5.99
N GLY A 308 3.86 -2.41 -5.12
CA GLY A 308 3.25 -2.79 -3.84
C GLY A 308 2.19 -3.89 -4.00
N PHE A 309 1.87 -4.54 -2.89
CA PHE A 309 0.78 -5.52 -2.82
C PHE A 309 -0.48 -4.87 -2.26
N ARG A 310 -1.61 -5.06 -2.91
CA ARG A 310 -2.83 -4.34 -2.55
C ARG A 310 -4.08 -5.20 -2.51
N MET A 311 -4.16 -6.27 -3.30
CA MET A 311 -5.36 -7.08 -3.47
C MET A 311 -5.10 -8.57 -3.23
N ALA A 312 -5.01 -9.37 -4.29
CA ALA A 312 -4.91 -10.81 -4.20
C ALA A 312 -3.53 -11.32 -3.76
N GLU A 313 -2.47 -10.57 -4.00
CA GLU A 313 -1.10 -11.03 -3.84
C GLU A 313 -0.78 -11.49 -2.41
N PRO A 314 -1.19 -10.79 -1.32
CA PRO A 314 -0.98 -11.29 0.03
C PRO A 314 -1.69 -12.61 0.31
N VAL A 315 -2.86 -12.84 -0.30
CA VAL A 315 -3.64 -14.09 -0.18
C VAL A 315 -2.91 -15.21 -0.92
N LEU A 316 -2.48 -14.95 -2.16
CA LEU A 316 -1.73 -15.92 -3.00
C LEU A 316 -0.41 -16.34 -2.33
N ILE A 317 0.33 -15.39 -1.77
CA ILE A 317 1.58 -15.69 -1.04
C ILE A 317 1.30 -16.45 0.26
N SER A 318 0.21 -16.17 0.95
CA SER A 318 -0.18 -16.92 2.16
C SER A 318 -0.56 -18.36 1.81
N TYR A 319 -1.29 -18.58 0.72
CA TYR A 319 -1.57 -19.90 0.18
C TYR A 319 -0.27 -20.66 -0.19
N ALA A 320 0.63 -20.03 -0.94
CA ALA A 320 1.91 -20.60 -1.32
C ALA A 320 2.79 -21.03 -0.12
N ARG A 321 2.63 -20.36 1.02
CA ARG A 321 3.32 -20.69 2.28
C ARG A 321 2.58 -21.75 3.11
N GLY A 322 1.47 -22.30 2.61
CA GLY A 322 0.64 -23.26 3.33
C GLY A 322 -0.05 -22.70 4.57
N LEU A 323 -0.19 -21.35 4.64
CA LEU A 323 -0.84 -20.66 5.75
C LEU A 323 -2.35 -20.52 5.54
N LEU A 324 -2.81 -20.70 4.32
CA LEU A 324 -4.20 -20.57 3.90
C LEU A 324 -4.54 -21.73 2.96
N ASP A 325 -5.51 -22.56 3.31
CA ASP A 325 -6.01 -23.68 2.48
C ASP A 325 -7.43 -23.46 1.99
N GLU A 326 -8.04 -22.37 2.44
CA GLU A 326 -9.40 -22.00 2.05
C GLU A 326 -9.56 -20.47 2.00
N PHE A 327 -10.34 -20.00 1.04
CA PHE A 327 -10.71 -18.58 0.95
C PHE A 327 -12.15 -18.51 0.40
N PRO A 328 -13.00 -17.61 0.94
CA PRO A 328 -14.37 -17.52 0.50
C PRO A 328 -14.46 -17.08 -0.96
N GLY A 329 -15.45 -17.61 -1.67
CA GLY A 329 -15.72 -17.24 -3.05
C GLY A 329 -16.66 -18.25 -3.72
N VAL A 330 -17.28 -17.80 -4.79
CA VAL A 330 -18.13 -18.63 -5.64
C VAL A 330 -17.27 -19.20 -6.77
N PRO A 331 -17.04 -20.52 -6.86
CA PRO A 331 -16.12 -21.11 -7.87
C PRO A 331 -16.43 -20.67 -9.30
N GLU A 332 -17.72 -20.61 -9.64
CA GLU A 332 -18.20 -20.20 -10.96
C GLU A 332 -18.38 -18.66 -11.11
N GLY A 333 -18.18 -17.94 -9.99
CA GLY A 333 -18.19 -16.48 -9.95
C GLY A 333 -17.04 -15.89 -10.78
N THR A 334 -17.19 -14.63 -11.16
CA THR A 334 -16.16 -13.88 -11.87
C THR A 334 -15.39 -13.02 -10.88
N VAL A 335 -14.06 -13.14 -10.89
CA VAL A 335 -13.18 -12.16 -10.24
C VAL A 335 -12.78 -11.17 -11.31
N ASP A 336 -13.32 -9.95 -11.21
CA ASP A 336 -13.06 -8.93 -12.23
C ASP A 336 -11.73 -8.23 -11.95
N VAL A 337 -10.71 -8.61 -12.68
CA VAL A 337 -9.36 -8.06 -12.62
C VAL A 337 -8.93 -7.53 -13.98
N ILE A 338 -8.04 -6.56 -13.99
CA ILE A 338 -7.56 -5.93 -15.21
C ILE A 338 -6.06 -5.56 -15.06
N PRO A 339 -5.19 -5.85 -16.03
CA PRO A 339 -3.81 -5.38 -16.02
C PRO A 339 -3.69 -3.85 -16.05
N VAL A 340 -2.70 -3.31 -15.34
CA VAL A 340 -2.52 -1.86 -15.18
C VAL A 340 -2.27 -1.13 -16.50
N ASP A 341 -1.62 -1.75 -17.45
CA ASP A 341 -1.34 -1.18 -18.76
C ASP A 341 -2.60 -0.99 -19.61
N ILE A 342 -3.57 -1.89 -19.51
CA ILE A 342 -4.90 -1.72 -20.13
C ILE A 342 -5.61 -0.50 -19.53
N VAL A 343 -5.55 -0.35 -18.20
CA VAL A 343 -6.14 0.83 -17.52
C VAL A 343 -5.46 2.12 -17.93
N VAL A 344 -4.14 2.13 -18.01
CA VAL A 344 -3.36 3.30 -18.40
C VAL A 344 -3.65 3.70 -19.84
N ALA A 345 -3.72 2.74 -20.76
CA ALA A 345 -4.05 2.98 -22.16
C ALA A 345 -5.46 3.58 -22.32
N ALA A 346 -6.46 3.03 -21.59
CA ALA A 346 -7.81 3.58 -21.60
C ALA A 346 -7.89 5.01 -21.01
N ILE A 347 -7.11 5.33 -19.96
CA ILE A 347 -7.04 6.70 -19.42
C ILE A 347 -6.44 7.66 -20.45
N ILE A 348 -5.40 7.24 -21.17
CA ILE A 348 -4.77 8.06 -22.21
C ILE A 348 -5.71 8.27 -23.39
N ASP A 349 -6.43 7.24 -23.83
CA ASP A 349 -7.45 7.33 -24.89
C ASP A 349 -8.53 8.34 -24.52
N VAL A 350 -9.12 8.24 -23.33
CA VAL A 350 -10.14 9.20 -22.84
C VAL A 350 -9.58 10.63 -22.80
N ALA A 351 -8.32 10.80 -22.41
CA ALA A 351 -7.69 12.12 -22.41
C ALA A 351 -7.46 12.67 -23.83
N ALA A 352 -7.06 11.82 -24.78
CA ALA A 352 -6.83 12.17 -26.19
C ALA A 352 -8.13 12.49 -26.95
N LEU A 353 -9.21 11.78 -26.65
CA LEU A 353 -10.53 12.09 -27.21
C LEU A 353 -11.02 13.49 -26.84
N GLY A 354 -10.54 14.04 -25.73
CA GLY A 354 -10.92 15.35 -25.25
C GLY A 354 -12.39 15.43 -24.80
N PRO A 355 -12.83 16.58 -24.30
CA PRO A 355 -14.12 16.70 -23.61
C PRO A 355 -15.36 16.53 -24.51
N GLU A 356 -15.20 16.71 -25.81
CA GLU A 356 -16.36 16.63 -26.75
C GLU A 356 -16.64 15.20 -27.22
N ARG A 357 -15.60 14.35 -27.32
CA ARG A 357 -15.71 12.98 -27.85
C ARG A 357 -15.64 11.91 -26.77
N ALA A 358 -14.97 12.21 -25.65
CA ALA A 358 -14.80 11.25 -24.57
C ALA A 358 -16.14 10.90 -23.91
N PRO A 359 -16.41 9.61 -23.64
CA PRO A 359 -17.57 9.22 -22.86
C PRO A 359 -17.53 9.84 -21.46
N ALA A 360 -18.71 10.16 -20.91
CA ALA A 360 -18.81 10.69 -19.56
C ALA A 360 -18.30 9.69 -18.50
N ILE A 361 -18.55 8.40 -18.75
CA ILE A 361 -18.09 7.29 -17.88
C ILE A 361 -17.59 6.16 -18.77
N THR A 362 -16.38 5.66 -18.48
CA THR A 362 -15.78 4.49 -19.12
C THR A 362 -15.39 3.47 -18.06
N GLN A 363 -15.96 2.29 -18.10
CA GLN A 363 -15.56 1.17 -17.25
C GLN A 363 -14.46 0.35 -17.92
N VAL A 364 -13.37 0.07 -17.18
CA VAL A 364 -12.24 -0.73 -17.66
C VAL A 364 -12.20 -2.03 -16.87
N ALA A 365 -12.89 -3.03 -17.38
CA ALA A 365 -13.19 -4.28 -16.71
C ALA A 365 -13.18 -5.46 -17.67
N SER A 366 -12.93 -6.65 -17.19
CA SER A 366 -12.86 -7.87 -18.01
C SER A 366 -14.11 -8.75 -17.87
N GLY A 367 -14.81 -8.66 -16.75
CA GLY A 367 -15.81 -9.64 -16.32
C GLY A 367 -16.99 -9.82 -17.27
N GLY A 368 -17.34 -8.78 -18.03
CA GLY A 368 -18.43 -8.84 -19.00
C GLY A 368 -18.08 -9.50 -20.35
N ILE A 369 -16.81 -9.40 -20.76
CA ILE A 369 -16.39 -9.82 -22.12
C ILE A 369 -15.26 -10.87 -22.13
N ASN A 370 -14.47 -10.95 -21.07
CA ASN A 370 -13.40 -11.95 -20.89
C ASN A 370 -13.31 -12.36 -19.41
N PRO A 371 -14.29 -13.08 -18.87
CA PRO A 371 -14.41 -13.33 -17.44
C PRO A 371 -13.34 -14.30 -16.92
N LEU A 372 -12.59 -13.87 -15.92
CA LEU A 372 -11.75 -14.76 -15.10
C LEU A 372 -12.62 -15.44 -14.04
N LYS A 373 -12.86 -16.75 -14.18
CA LYS A 373 -13.58 -17.54 -13.19
C LYS A 373 -12.70 -17.81 -11.96
N TYR A 374 -13.30 -17.70 -10.75
CA TYR A 374 -12.55 -17.89 -9.52
C TYR A 374 -11.88 -19.28 -9.44
N ARG A 375 -12.58 -20.33 -9.89
CA ARG A 375 -12.00 -21.66 -10.01
C ARG A 375 -10.77 -21.67 -10.93
N MET A 376 -10.86 -21.04 -12.11
CA MET A 376 -9.73 -20.96 -13.05
C MET A 376 -8.52 -20.25 -12.41
N LEU A 377 -8.73 -19.15 -11.69
CA LEU A 377 -7.67 -18.46 -10.96
C LEU A 377 -6.99 -19.43 -9.97
N VAL A 378 -7.78 -20.11 -9.14
CA VAL A 378 -7.29 -21.04 -8.11
C VAL A 378 -6.55 -22.22 -8.72
N ASP A 379 -7.09 -22.82 -9.77
CA ASP A 379 -6.48 -23.99 -10.45
C ASP A 379 -5.11 -23.60 -11.06
N ASN A 380 -5.01 -22.44 -11.72
CA ASN A 380 -3.74 -21.94 -12.24
C ASN A 380 -2.73 -21.63 -11.12
N VAL A 381 -3.17 -21.00 -10.04
CA VAL A 381 -2.31 -20.65 -8.88
C VAL A 381 -1.81 -21.93 -8.20
N SER A 382 -2.69 -22.89 -7.92
CA SER A 382 -2.30 -24.14 -7.27
C SER A 382 -1.39 -25.00 -8.15
N GLY A 383 -1.70 -25.12 -9.44
CA GLY A 383 -0.85 -25.82 -10.42
C GLY A 383 0.55 -25.22 -10.48
N TRP A 384 0.63 -23.89 -10.56
CA TRP A 384 1.91 -23.19 -10.62
C TRP A 384 2.77 -23.40 -9.37
N PHE A 385 2.21 -23.33 -8.17
CA PHE A 385 2.96 -23.55 -6.92
C PHE A 385 3.27 -25.02 -6.65
N LEU A 386 2.59 -25.97 -7.28
CA LEU A 386 3.01 -27.38 -7.27
C LEU A 386 4.29 -27.57 -8.08
N GLU A 387 4.46 -26.85 -9.20
CA GLU A 387 5.66 -26.88 -10.04
C GLU A 387 6.78 -25.97 -9.50
N HIS A 388 6.42 -24.88 -8.84
CA HIS A 388 7.32 -23.85 -8.30
C HIS A 388 7.12 -23.68 -6.78
N PRO A 389 7.38 -24.70 -5.96
CA PRO A 389 7.09 -24.67 -4.54
C PRO A 389 7.91 -23.61 -3.82
N VAL A 390 7.28 -22.97 -2.83
CA VAL A 390 7.99 -22.10 -1.88
C VAL A 390 8.76 -22.98 -0.90
N TYR A 391 9.96 -22.54 -0.51
CA TYR A 391 10.81 -23.27 0.42
C TYR A 391 10.75 -22.65 1.82
N ASP A 392 10.63 -23.51 2.84
CA ASP A 392 10.65 -23.12 4.23
C ASP A 392 12.06 -22.69 4.70
N ALA A 393 12.19 -22.25 5.96
CA ALA A 393 13.48 -21.86 6.53
C ALA A 393 14.50 -23.01 6.62
N LYS A 394 14.04 -24.26 6.51
CA LYS A 394 14.89 -25.48 6.53
C LYS A 394 15.28 -25.91 5.11
N GLY A 395 14.79 -25.22 4.07
CA GLY A 395 15.01 -25.56 2.68
C GLY A 395 14.17 -26.73 2.20
N GLN A 396 13.06 -27.03 2.87
CA GLN A 396 12.09 -28.03 2.41
C GLN A 396 11.01 -27.35 1.58
N PRO A 397 10.57 -27.99 0.46
CA PRO A 397 9.47 -27.45 -0.32
C PRO A 397 8.16 -27.51 0.47
N ILE A 398 7.41 -26.42 0.45
CA ILE A 398 6.07 -26.36 1.02
C ILE A 398 5.10 -26.88 -0.03
N VAL A 399 4.45 -28.01 0.27
CA VAL A 399 3.38 -28.54 -0.57
C VAL A 399 2.12 -27.73 -0.29
N VAL A 400 1.62 -27.03 -1.30
CA VAL A 400 0.36 -26.28 -1.17
C VAL A 400 -0.81 -27.25 -0.97
N PRO A 401 -1.72 -26.96 -0.04
CA PRO A 401 -2.89 -27.81 0.19
C PRO A 401 -3.91 -27.70 -0.95
N GLU A 402 -4.82 -28.69 -1.04
CA GLU A 402 -5.98 -28.57 -1.91
C GLU A 402 -6.83 -27.36 -1.47
N PHE A 403 -7.12 -26.46 -2.40
CA PHE A 403 -7.87 -25.25 -2.11
C PHE A 403 -9.36 -25.52 -2.00
N LYS A 404 -9.98 -24.96 -0.96
CA LYS A 404 -11.41 -25.11 -0.67
C LYS A 404 -12.14 -23.80 -0.83
N PHE A 405 -13.40 -23.88 -1.25
CA PHE A 405 -14.28 -22.73 -1.49
C PHE A 405 -15.44 -22.70 -0.47
N PRO A 406 -15.19 -22.46 0.82
CA PRO A 406 -16.24 -22.36 1.80
C PRO A 406 -16.94 -21.00 1.72
N ALA A 407 -18.19 -20.94 2.21
CA ALA A 407 -18.86 -19.66 2.40
C ALA A 407 -18.10 -18.81 3.45
N ARG A 408 -18.04 -17.49 3.23
CA ARG A 408 -17.31 -16.54 4.08
C ARG A 408 -17.60 -16.67 5.57
N GLY A 409 -18.87 -16.78 5.96
CA GLY A 409 -19.26 -16.91 7.36
C GLY A 409 -18.69 -18.16 8.05
N ARG A 410 -18.45 -19.26 7.31
CA ARG A 410 -17.82 -20.47 7.84
C ARG A 410 -16.34 -20.21 8.12
N VAL A 411 -15.62 -19.59 7.19
CA VAL A 411 -14.19 -19.25 7.34
C VAL A 411 -13.99 -18.32 8.53
N GLN A 412 -14.78 -17.24 8.60
CA GLN A 412 -14.71 -16.30 9.71
C GLN A 412 -14.96 -16.97 11.06
N ALA A 413 -15.97 -17.86 11.15
CA ALA A 413 -16.27 -18.59 12.39
C ALA A 413 -15.12 -19.54 12.78
N GLN A 414 -14.51 -20.21 11.82
CA GLN A 414 -13.41 -21.15 12.04
C GLN A 414 -12.14 -20.41 12.51
N LEU A 415 -11.73 -19.38 11.79
CA LEU A 415 -10.58 -18.55 12.16
C LEU A 415 -10.79 -17.81 13.48
N GLY A 416 -12.02 -17.33 13.75
CA GLY A 416 -12.37 -16.70 15.01
C GLY A 416 -12.27 -17.67 16.21
N ARG A 417 -12.63 -18.95 16.02
CA ARG A 417 -12.41 -19.99 17.04
C ARG A 417 -10.93 -20.27 17.26
N ALA A 418 -10.16 -20.40 16.16
CA ALA A 418 -8.72 -20.61 16.24
C ALA A 418 -8.01 -19.46 16.98
N LYS A 419 -8.36 -18.21 16.69
CA LYS A 419 -7.87 -17.02 17.41
C LYS A 419 -8.15 -17.11 18.91
N LYS A 420 -9.38 -17.43 19.32
CA LYS A 420 -9.75 -17.57 20.74
C LYS A 420 -8.92 -18.65 21.45
N VAL A 421 -8.71 -19.80 20.80
CA VAL A 421 -7.91 -20.90 21.36
C VAL A 421 -6.45 -20.49 21.50
N LEU A 422 -5.86 -19.86 20.48
CA LEU A 422 -4.46 -19.39 20.50
C LEU A 422 -4.25 -18.30 21.55
N THR A 423 -5.18 -17.33 21.67
CA THR A 423 -5.11 -16.28 22.70
C THR A 423 -5.22 -16.86 24.11
N ALA A 424 -6.06 -17.88 24.32
CA ALA A 424 -6.14 -18.58 25.60
C ALA A 424 -4.84 -19.35 25.91
N GLY A 425 -4.27 -20.03 24.91
CA GLY A 425 -2.98 -20.72 25.02
C GLY A 425 -1.82 -19.78 25.36
N GLU A 426 -1.77 -18.61 24.69
CA GLU A 426 -0.78 -17.57 24.98
C GLU A 426 -0.86 -17.06 26.43
N LYS A 427 -2.07 -16.76 26.92
CA LYS A 427 -2.28 -16.35 28.31
C LYS A 427 -1.83 -17.41 29.33
N VAL A 428 -2.04 -18.70 29.03
CA VAL A 428 -1.56 -19.79 29.88
C VAL A 428 -0.04 -19.86 29.87
N LEU A 429 0.59 -19.74 28.69
CA LEU A 429 2.04 -19.78 28.54
C LEU A 429 2.74 -18.58 29.21
N GLN A 430 2.14 -17.38 29.14
CA GLN A 430 2.66 -16.17 29.80
C GLN A 430 2.73 -16.29 31.33
N ASN A 431 1.86 -17.09 31.93
CA ASN A 431 1.83 -17.34 33.38
C ASN A 431 2.79 -18.46 33.82
N LEU A 432 3.49 -19.12 32.88
CA LEU A 432 4.47 -20.16 33.17
C LEU A 432 5.90 -19.58 33.10
N PRO A 433 6.84 -20.05 33.95
CA PRO A 433 8.22 -19.59 33.88
C PRO A 433 8.87 -20.00 32.55
N LEU A 434 9.12 -19.04 31.68
CA LEU A 434 9.70 -19.24 30.34
C LEU A 434 11.14 -19.74 30.44
N ARG A 435 11.35 -21.07 30.33
CA ARG A 435 12.70 -21.68 30.25
C ARG A 435 12.73 -22.74 29.13
N GLY A 436 13.74 -22.68 28.28
CA GLY A 436 14.00 -23.68 27.25
C GLY A 436 12.85 -23.88 26.26
N ARG A 437 12.31 -25.11 26.19
CA ARG A 437 11.22 -25.48 25.26
C ARG A 437 9.94 -24.64 25.37
N GLN A 438 9.65 -24.07 26.54
CA GLN A 438 8.47 -23.24 26.75
C GLN A 438 8.55 -21.90 26.02
N ALA A 439 9.75 -21.31 25.91
CA ALA A 439 9.96 -20.11 25.11
C ALA A 439 9.74 -20.38 23.61
N GLU A 440 10.17 -21.54 23.12
CA GLU A 440 9.92 -21.96 21.73
C GLU A 440 8.42 -22.16 21.46
N TRP A 441 7.69 -22.75 22.38
CA TRP A 441 6.24 -22.93 22.28
C TRP A 441 5.49 -21.59 22.33
N SER A 442 5.89 -20.68 23.19
CA SER A 442 5.32 -19.33 23.26
C SER A 442 5.49 -18.59 21.94
N ALA A 443 6.70 -18.60 21.36
CA ALA A 443 6.98 -18.01 20.07
C ALA A 443 6.18 -18.66 18.92
N GLN A 444 5.99 -19.98 18.95
CA GLN A 444 5.17 -20.68 17.96
C GLN A 444 3.70 -20.32 18.06
N VAL A 445 3.14 -20.24 19.28
CA VAL A 445 1.75 -19.83 19.50
C VAL A 445 1.53 -18.39 19.06
N GLU A 446 2.44 -17.49 19.38
CA GLU A 446 2.39 -16.09 18.95
C GLU A 446 2.44 -15.99 17.42
N THR A 447 3.37 -16.70 16.77
CA THR A 447 3.46 -16.75 15.29
C THR A 447 2.14 -17.23 14.68
N LYS A 448 1.58 -18.32 15.20
CA LYS A 448 0.31 -18.86 14.72
C LYS A 448 -0.86 -17.90 14.94
N ARG A 449 -0.88 -17.18 16.05
CA ARG A 449 -1.90 -16.17 16.31
C ARG A 449 -1.82 -15.02 15.30
N ILE A 450 -0.61 -14.53 15.02
CA ILE A 450 -0.39 -13.49 14.00
C ILE A 450 -0.84 -13.98 12.61
N GLU A 451 -0.57 -15.24 12.25
CA GLU A 451 -1.03 -15.84 11.00
C GLU A 451 -2.55 -15.90 10.90
N VAL A 452 -3.22 -16.34 11.97
CA VAL A 452 -4.69 -16.40 12.03
C VAL A 452 -5.31 -15.00 12.00
N ASP A 453 -4.76 -14.03 12.71
CA ASP A 453 -5.21 -12.64 12.67
C ASP A 453 -5.08 -12.05 11.25
N ARG A 454 -4.00 -12.34 10.57
CA ARG A 454 -3.77 -11.93 9.18
C ARG A 454 -4.78 -12.57 8.22
N ALA A 455 -5.01 -13.88 8.36
CA ALA A 455 -6.00 -14.60 7.55
C ALA A 455 -7.42 -14.05 7.76
N LEU A 456 -7.81 -13.76 9.01
CA LEU A 456 -9.09 -13.10 9.32
C LEU A 456 -9.20 -11.75 8.62
N THR A 457 -8.16 -10.94 8.73
CA THR A 457 -8.12 -9.62 8.06
C THR A 457 -8.30 -9.78 6.54
N TYR A 458 -7.65 -10.75 5.91
CA TYR A 458 -7.81 -10.98 4.47
C TYR A 458 -9.23 -11.42 4.09
N VAL A 459 -9.84 -12.31 4.87
CA VAL A 459 -11.23 -12.75 4.62
C VAL A 459 -12.21 -11.59 4.79
N GLU A 460 -11.99 -10.71 5.76
CA GLU A 460 -12.81 -9.52 5.97
C GLU A 460 -12.66 -8.48 4.86
N LEU A 461 -11.42 -8.25 4.40
CA LEU A 461 -11.13 -7.23 3.39
C LEU A 461 -11.48 -7.69 1.97
N TYR A 462 -11.12 -8.91 1.61
CA TYR A 462 -11.19 -9.37 0.21
C TYR A 462 -12.36 -10.32 -0.07
N GLY A 463 -12.96 -10.92 0.97
CA GLY A 463 -14.04 -11.89 0.78
C GLY A 463 -15.29 -11.31 0.10
N LEU A 464 -15.56 -10.01 0.27
CA LEU A 464 -16.66 -9.33 -0.43
C LEU A 464 -16.42 -9.16 -1.93
N TYR A 465 -15.16 -9.06 -2.33
CA TYR A 465 -14.77 -8.90 -3.73
C TYR A 465 -14.88 -10.23 -4.49
N THR A 466 -14.54 -11.36 -3.86
CA THR A 466 -14.67 -12.69 -4.45
C THR A 466 -16.13 -13.21 -4.46
N GLU A 467 -17.01 -12.59 -3.69
CA GLU A 467 -18.46 -12.86 -3.66
C GLU A 467 -19.26 -11.81 -4.46
N CYS A 468 -18.60 -10.83 -5.08
CA CYS A 468 -19.26 -9.82 -5.91
C CYS A 468 -19.87 -10.47 -7.17
N GLU A 469 -21.15 -10.22 -7.42
CA GLU A 469 -21.88 -10.74 -8.59
C GLU A 469 -22.22 -9.61 -9.58
N ALA A 470 -21.61 -8.42 -9.45
CA ALA A 470 -21.76 -7.34 -10.41
C ALA A 470 -21.00 -7.69 -11.70
N ILE A 471 -21.61 -7.42 -12.84
CA ILE A 471 -21.00 -7.52 -14.17
C ILE A 471 -20.87 -6.09 -14.71
N TYR A 472 -19.66 -5.60 -14.77
CA TYR A 472 -19.40 -4.24 -15.26
C TYR A 472 -19.51 -4.20 -16.78
N GLN A 473 -20.44 -3.38 -17.29
CA GLN A 473 -20.59 -3.15 -18.72
C GLN A 473 -19.42 -2.29 -19.21
N VAL A 474 -18.92 -2.57 -20.40
CA VAL A 474 -17.76 -1.91 -21.00
C VAL A 474 -18.05 -1.45 -22.42
N ASP A 475 -19.30 -1.03 -22.66
CA ASP A 475 -19.77 -0.67 -23.98
C ASP A 475 -19.02 0.56 -24.51
N ASN A 476 -18.80 1.58 -23.68
CA ASN A 476 -18.05 2.78 -24.02
C ASN A 476 -16.57 2.47 -24.30
N LEU A 477 -15.94 1.64 -23.48
CA LEU A 477 -14.56 1.19 -23.70
C LEU A 477 -14.42 0.49 -25.05
N MET A 478 -15.36 -0.40 -25.37
CA MET A 478 -15.33 -1.15 -26.63
C MET A 478 -15.71 -0.30 -27.83
N LEU A 479 -16.53 0.74 -27.64
CA LEU A 479 -16.83 1.71 -28.68
C LEU A 479 -15.56 2.49 -29.07
N THR A 480 -14.87 3.10 -28.10
CA THR A 480 -13.65 3.86 -28.37
C THR A 480 -12.52 2.96 -28.91
N TRP A 481 -12.37 1.72 -28.39
CA TRP A 481 -11.47 0.72 -28.97
C TRP A 481 -11.76 0.43 -30.44
N GLY A 482 -13.04 0.38 -30.82
CA GLY A 482 -13.47 0.14 -32.19
C GLY A 482 -13.09 1.25 -33.16
N GLU A 483 -12.92 2.49 -32.67
CA GLU A 483 -12.57 3.66 -33.46
C GLU A 483 -11.06 3.80 -33.72
N LEU A 484 -10.21 3.10 -32.94
CA LEU A 484 -8.75 3.14 -33.09
C LEU A 484 -8.30 2.49 -34.39
N ASP A 485 -7.25 3.04 -34.99
CA ASP A 485 -6.53 2.41 -36.09
C ASP A 485 -5.57 1.31 -35.59
N ASP A 486 -4.91 0.62 -36.51
CA ASP A 486 -4.02 -0.49 -36.17
C ASP A 486 -2.74 -0.04 -35.42
N ALA A 487 -2.26 1.18 -35.66
CA ALA A 487 -1.09 1.75 -34.98
C ALA A 487 -1.42 2.10 -33.52
N ASP A 488 -2.57 2.76 -33.29
CA ASP A 488 -3.05 3.04 -31.95
C ASP A 488 -3.34 1.76 -31.17
N ARG A 489 -4.00 0.77 -31.79
CA ARG A 489 -4.27 -0.54 -31.16
C ARG A 489 -2.98 -1.28 -30.77
N ALA A 490 -1.94 -1.18 -31.57
CA ALA A 490 -0.66 -1.80 -31.25
C ALA A 490 0.06 -1.10 -30.11
N GLU A 491 0.02 0.24 -30.09
CA GLU A 491 0.72 1.04 -29.07
C GLU A 491 -0.13 1.18 -27.79
N PHE A 492 -1.44 1.43 -27.86
CA PHE A 492 -2.32 1.68 -26.71
C PHE A 492 -3.39 0.60 -26.58
N ASN A 493 -2.97 -0.66 -26.42
CA ASN A 493 -3.92 -1.76 -26.25
C ASN A 493 -4.68 -1.64 -24.92
N PHE A 494 -5.99 -1.38 -25.01
CA PHE A 494 -6.90 -1.43 -23.87
C PHE A 494 -8.07 -2.41 -24.06
N ASP A 495 -7.95 -3.37 -24.97
CA ASP A 495 -8.91 -4.44 -25.15
C ASP A 495 -8.77 -5.53 -24.09
N PRO A 496 -9.71 -5.71 -23.17
CA PRO A 496 -9.62 -6.76 -22.15
C PRO A 496 -9.62 -8.18 -22.74
N ARG A 497 -10.08 -8.37 -23.99
CA ARG A 497 -10.08 -9.68 -24.68
C ARG A 497 -8.68 -10.14 -25.06
N SER A 498 -7.69 -9.23 -25.07
CA SER A 498 -6.29 -9.55 -25.35
C SER A 498 -5.62 -10.35 -24.23
N VAL A 499 -6.23 -10.42 -23.04
CA VAL A 499 -5.67 -11.13 -21.88
C VAL A 499 -5.99 -12.62 -21.97
N ASP A 500 -4.98 -13.45 -22.21
CA ASP A 500 -5.06 -14.91 -22.01
C ASP A 500 -4.80 -15.23 -20.53
N TRP A 501 -5.87 -15.48 -19.76
CA TRP A 501 -5.78 -15.62 -18.32
C TRP A 501 -4.80 -16.69 -17.83
N PRO A 502 -4.78 -17.92 -18.38
CA PRO A 502 -3.82 -18.93 -17.97
C PRO A 502 -2.37 -18.47 -18.16
N THR A 503 -2.04 -17.91 -19.31
CA THR A 503 -0.69 -17.40 -19.64
C THR A 503 -0.36 -16.20 -18.75
N TYR A 504 -1.28 -15.24 -18.61
CA TYR A 504 -1.06 -14.07 -17.77
C TYR A 504 -0.79 -14.47 -16.31
N ILE A 505 -1.61 -15.35 -15.74
CA ILE A 505 -1.46 -15.78 -14.34
C ILE A 505 -0.15 -16.51 -14.14
N THR A 506 0.17 -17.51 -15.00
CA THR A 506 1.28 -18.44 -14.76
C THR A 506 2.63 -17.93 -15.25
N GLN A 507 2.67 -17.12 -16.32
CA GLN A 507 3.92 -16.67 -16.93
C GLN A 507 4.26 -15.20 -16.62
N VAL A 508 3.28 -14.38 -16.22
CA VAL A 508 3.47 -12.96 -15.98
C VAL A 508 3.25 -12.60 -14.52
N HIS A 509 2.04 -12.83 -13.99
CA HIS A 509 1.62 -12.35 -12.69
C HIS A 509 2.30 -13.10 -11.53
N LEU A 510 2.20 -14.44 -11.48
CA LEU A 510 2.78 -15.24 -10.38
C LEU A 510 4.31 -15.12 -10.28
N PRO A 511 5.09 -15.19 -11.37
CA PRO A 511 6.53 -14.93 -11.30
C PRO A 511 6.85 -13.54 -10.72
N SER A 512 6.10 -12.52 -11.14
CA SER A 512 6.29 -11.14 -10.67
C SER A 512 6.02 -11.00 -9.16
N ILE A 513 4.86 -11.48 -8.67
CA ILE A 513 4.54 -11.35 -7.24
C ILE A 513 5.50 -12.15 -6.35
N VAL A 514 5.97 -13.31 -6.79
CA VAL A 514 6.97 -14.11 -6.08
C VAL A 514 8.30 -13.35 -6.00
N GLN A 515 8.73 -12.75 -7.10
CA GLN A 515 9.93 -11.91 -7.13
C GLN A 515 9.77 -10.67 -6.23
N HIS A 516 8.66 -9.97 -6.33
CA HIS A 516 8.37 -8.77 -5.53
C HIS A 516 8.26 -9.09 -4.04
N ALA A 517 7.64 -10.22 -3.67
CA ALA A 517 7.56 -10.72 -2.29
C ALA A 517 8.88 -11.29 -1.78
N ARG A 518 9.91 -11.39 -2.63
CA ARG A 518 11.21 -12.01 -2.32
C ARG A 518 11.05 -13.43 -1.76
N VAL A 519 10.07 -14.16 -2.25
CA VAL A 519 9.83 -15.55 -1.90
C VAL A 519 10.75 -16.45 -2.72
N LYS A 520 11.38 -17.44 -2.07
CA LYS A 520 12.27 -18.36 -2.77
C LYS A 520 11.48 -19.55 -3.29
N THR A 521 11.49 -19.74 -4.61
CA THR A 521 10.90 -20.88 -5.32
C THR A 521 11.95 -21.81 -5.89
N THR A 522 13.22 -21.62 -5.57
CA THR A 522 14.32 -22.55 -5.87
C THR A 522 14.96 -23.02 -4.57
N PRO A 523 15.44 -24.28 -4.50
CA PRO A 523 16.17 -24.76 -3.35
C PRO A 523 17.37 -23.83 -3.12
N GLY A 524 17.34 -23.10 -2.02
CA GLY A 524 18.56 -22.42 -1.57
C GLY A 524 19.59 -23.49 -1.19
N PRO A 525 20.91 -23.16 -1.18
CA PRO A 525 21.86 -24.05 -0.52
C PRO A 525 21.25 -24.35 0.84
N ALA A 526 21.04 -25.67 1.12
CA ALA A 526 20.45 -26.13 2.38
C ALA A 526 21.00 -25.25 3.48
N ALA A 527 20.12 -24.64 4.27
CA ALA A 527 20.57 -23.77 5.36
C ALA A 527 21.42 -24.67 6.24
N SER A 528 22.71 -24.76 5.88
CA SER A 528 23.66 -25.55 6.62
C SER A 528 23.63 -24.96 8.01
N THR A 529 23.01 -25.73 8.88
CA THR A 529 23.26 -25.69 10.32
C THR A 529 23.54 -24.32 10.87
N ASP A 530 22.52 -23.85 11.59
CA ASP A 530 22.78 -22.93 12.68
C ASP A 530 23.21 -21.51 12.27
N ARG A 531 22.19 -20.62 12.26
CA ARG A 531 22.41 -19.17 12.26
C ARG A 531 23.55 -18.79 13.24
N MET A 532 23.63 -19.50 14.36
CA MET A 532 24.69 -19.37 15.34
C MET A 532 26.06 -19.81 14.80
N ALA A 533 26.15 -20.88 14.04
CA ALA A 533 27.42 -21.32 13.44
C ALA A 533 27.91 -20.38 12.34
N ARG A 534 27.00 -19.81 11.52
CA ARG A 534 27.34 -18.75 10.55
C ARG A 534 27.77 -17.47 11.24
N MET A 535 27.02 -17.04 12.25
CA MET A 535 27.35 -15.86 13.03
C MET A 535 28.68 -16.05 13.76
N ARG A 536 28.91 -17.25 14.34
CA ARG A 536 30.19 -17.61 14.98
C ARG A 536 31.35 -17.59 13.98
N LYS A 537 31.16 -18.14 12.76
CA LYS A 537 32.16 -18.11 11.68
C LYS A 537 32.41 -16.67 11.19
N GLN A 538 31.37 -15.86 11.09
CA GLN A 538 31.51 -14.45 10.72
C GLN A 538 32.16 -13.61 11.83
N VAL A 539 31.86 -13.87 13.09
CA VAL A 539 32.42 -13.17 14.25
C VAL A 539 33.87 -13.53 14.46
N LEU A 540 34.23 -14.80 14.25
CA LEU A 540 35.58 -15.34 14.46
C LEU A 540 36.47 -15.29 13.20
N ASP A 541 36.05 -14.59 12.13
CA ASP A 541 36.87 -14.43 10.92
C ASP A 541 38.16 -13.66 11.25
N PRO A 542 39.36 -14.26 11.05
CA PRO A 542 40.64 -13.61 11.35
C PRO A 542 40.89 -12.30 10.59
N LYS A 543 40.16 -12.06 9.50
CA LYS A 543 40.26 -10.84 8.67
C LYS A 543 39.39 -9.69 9.17
N ARG A 544 38.55 -9.90 10.17
CA ARG A 544 37.70 -8.86 10.71
C ARG A 544 38.45 -8.01 11.73
N GLN A 545 38.42 -6.70 11.53
CA GLN A 545 39.06 -5.73 12.42
C GLN A 545 38.11 -5.21 13.51
N VAL A 546 36.78 -5.21 13.25
CA VAL A 546 35.77 -4.72 14.21
C VAL A 546 34.49 -5.58 14.13
N VAL A 547 33.92 -5.90 15.27
CA VAL A 547 32.60 -6.52 15.43
C VAL A 547 31.84 -5.69 16.46
N ALA A 548 30.74 -5.07 16.02
CA ALA A 548 29.82 -4.36 16.90
C ALA A 548 28.58 -5.24 17.17
N PHE A 549 28.19 -5.34 18.43
CA PHE A 549 26.97 -6.02 18.87
C PHE A 549 26.12 -5.03 19.65
N ASP A 550 24.83 -5.08 19.41
CA ASP A 550 23.87 -4.53 20.34
C ASP A 550 23.84 -5.44 21.58
N LEU A 551 24.07 -4.85 22.74
CA LEU A 551 24.20 -5.60 23.97
C LEU A 551 22.86 -5.95 24.60
N GLU A 552 21.90 -5.01 24.54
CA GLU A 552 20.55 -5.19 25.10
C GLU A 552 19.69 -6.07 24.18
N ASN A 553 19.02 -7.06 24.76
CA ASN A 553 18.15 -8.02 24.06
C ASN A 553 18.79 -8.83 22.92
N THR A 554 20.07 -8.57 22.58
CA THR A 554 20.82 -9.33 21.56
C THR A 554 21.82 -10.31 22.19
N LEU A 555 22.60 -9.87 23.16
CA LEU A 555 23.61 -10.68 23.85
C LEU A 555 23.24 -11.00 25.31
N ILE A 556 22.43 -10.14 25.93
CA ILE A 556 22.02 -10.30 27.33
C ILE A 556 20.52 -9.98 27.43
N ALA A 557 19.82 -10.78 28.23
CA ALA A 557 18.40 -10.58 28.57
C ALA A 557 18.21 -9.64 29.78
N SER A 558 19.14 -8.72 30.00
CA SER A 558 19.09 -7.74 31.08
C SER A 558 19.61 -6.39 30.58
N ASN A 559 19.31 -5.32 31.29
CA ASN A 559 19.82 -4.00 30.92
C ASN A 559 21.35 -3.90 31.13
N VAL A 560 21.99 -3.00 30.38
CA VAL A 560 23.45 -2.81 30.42
C VAL A 560 23.96 -2.52 31.83
N VAL A 561 23.21 -1.76 32.65
CA VAL A 561 23.58 -1.38 34.01
C VAL A 561 23.61 -2.60 34.95
N GLU A 562 22.60 -3.47 34.86
CA GLU A 562 22.55 -4.72 35.65
C GLU A 562 23.70 -5.66 35.28
N SER A 563 23.91 -5.85 33.99
CA SER A 563 24.96 -6.76 33.50
C SER A 563 26.34 -6.24 33.84
N TYR A 564 26.58 -4.94 33.70
CA TYR A 564 27.83 -4.31 34.10
C TYR A 564 28.04 -4.41 35.62
N SER A 565 27.03 -4.12 36.43
CA SER A 565 27.08 -4.21 37.87
C SER A 565 27.36 -5.64 38.33
N TRP A 566 26.73 -6.64 37.69
CA TRP A 566 27.01 -8.05 37.98
C TRP A 566 28.44 -8.45 37.61
N LEU A 567 28.93 -8.07 36.43
CA LEU A 567 30.30 -8.34 35.98
C LEU A 567 31.33 -7.69 36.89
N ALA A 568 31.13 -6.44 37.24
CA ALA A 568 32.03 -5.68 38.12
C ALA A 568 32.07 -6.24 39.54
N THR A 569 30.97 -6.82 40.03
CA THR A 569 30.85 -7.26 41.42
C THR A 569 31.00 -8.77 41.63
N ARG A 570 31.02 -9.59 40.57
CA ARG A 570 30.96 -11.06 40.68
C ARG A 570 32.15 -11.68 41.44
N ARG A 571 33.29 -11.01 41.47
CA ARG A 571 34.52 -11.47 42.15
C ARG A 571 34.77 -10.77 43.48
N LEU A 572 33.93 -9.80 43.86
CA LEU A 572 34.05 -9.05 45.10
C LEU A 572 33.38 -9.81 46.24
N ASP A 573 33.92 -9.67 47.45
CA ASP A 573 33.25 -10.15 48.66
C ASP A 573 32.06 -9.24 49.05
N THR A 574 31.28 -9.65 50.04
CA THR A 574 30.07 -8.93 50.45
C THR A 574 30.31 -7.48 50.87
N PRO A 575 31.34 -7.15 51.69
CA PRO A 575 31.66 -5.77 52.07
C PRO A 575 32.08 -4.91 50.85
N GLU A 576 32.85 -5.47 49.94
CA GLU A 576 33.31 -4.79 48.72
C GLU A 576 32.18 -4.53 47.76
N ARG A 577 31.21 -5.46 47.61
CA ARG A 577 29.99 -5.25 46.82
C ARG A 577 29.14 -4.10 47.34
N VAL A 578 28.95 -4.04 48.67
CA VAL A 578 28.22 -2.93 49.30
C VAL A 578 28.89 -1.60 49.04
N ARG A 579 30.25 -1.54 49.18
CA ARG A 579 31.03 -0.33 48.92
C ARG A 579 30.95 0.08 47.45
N TYR A 580 30.99 -0.86 46.52
CA TYR A 580 30.80 -0.62 45.08
C TYR A 580 29.44 -0.02 44.80
N PHE A 581 28.35 -0.60 45.32
CA PHE A 581 26.99 -0.08 45.10
C PHE A 581 26.81 1.32 45.67
N LEU A 582 27.30 1.60 46.87
CA LEU A 582 27.23 2.92 47.49
C LEU A 582 27.98 3.97 46.66
N ARG A 583 29.15 3.59 46.12
CA ARG A 583 29.92 4.47 45.23
C ARG A 583 29.20 4.73 43.91
N THR A 584 28.62 3.71 43.26
CA THR A 584 27.88 3.81 42.01
C THR A 584 26.63 4.68 42.18
N VAL A 585 25.93 4.58 43.29
CA VAL A 585 24.77 5.46 43.61
C VAL A 585 25.23 6.90 43.83
N ALA A 586 26.36 7.13 44.46
CA ALA A 586 26.92 8.47 44.68
C ALA A 586 27.38 9.15 43.37
N GLU A 587 27.92 8.35 42.45
CA GLU A 587 28.39 8.81 41.12
C GLU A 587 27.25 8.84 40.06
N GLY A 588 26.08 8.26 40.35
CA GLY A 588 24.94 8.11 39.46
C GLY A 588 24.47 9.39 38.75
N PRO A 589 24.37 10.54 39.44
CA PRO A 589 23.99 11.80 38.76
C PRO A 589 25.00 12.27 37.70
N GLY A 590 26.30 11.94 37.86
CA GLY A 590 27.34 12.25 36.86
C GLY A 590 27.25 11.34 35.62
N LEU A 591 26.98 10.04 35.85
CA LEU A 591 26.81 9.06 34.78
C LEU A 591 25.54 9.33 33.95
N LEU A 592 24.44 9.74 34.57
CA LEU A 592 23.21 10.18 33.89
C LEU A 592 23.46 11.40 33.00
N ARG A 593 24.27 12.34 33.42
CA ARG A 593 24.66 13.50 32.64
C ARG A 593 25.49 13.13 31.39
N LEU A 594 26.36 12.17 31.49
CA LEU A 594 27.14 11.63 30.37
C LEU A 594 26.28 10.89 29.38
N CYS A 595 25.31 10.08 29.81
CA CYS A 595 24.35 9.40 28.95
C CYS A 595 23.44 10.38 28.20
N LEU A 596 22.98 11.46 28.86
CA LEU A 596 22.11 12.48 28.23
C LEU A 596 22.86 13.35 27.20
N LEU A 597 24.14 13.64 27.40
CA LEU A 597 24.97 14.33 26.41
C LEU A 597 25.24 13.47 25.19
N TYR A 598 25.43 12.15 25.36
CA TYR A 598 25.71 11.23 24.26
C TYR A 598 24.47 10.95 23.38
N THR A 599 23.27 10.95 23.95
CA THR A 599 22.03 10.74 23.20
C THR A 599 21.56 11.98 22.44
N SER A 600 21.97 13.19 22.84
CA SER A 600 21.61 14.43 22.12
C SER A 600 22.47 14.63 20.86
N ASP A 601 23.75 14.28 20.89
CA ASP A 601 24.65 14.43 19.73
C ASP A 601 24.41 13.36 18.65
N ALA A 602 24.02 12.13 19.04
CA ALA A 602 23.69 11.06 18.09
C ALA A 602 22.38 11.28 17.33
N ALA A 603 21.47 12.12 17.84
CA ALA A 603 20.19 12.44 17.20
C ALA A 603 20.35 13.50 16.09
N ASP A 604 21.39 14.33 16.12
CA ASP A 604 21.60 15.43 15.17
C ASP A 604 22.43 15.03 13.93
N GLU A 605 23.26 13.99 14.01
CA GLU A 605 24.17 13.66 12.90
C GLU A 605 23.75 12.50 11.98
N GLY A 606 22.63 11.81 12.24
CA GLY A 606 22.11 10.76 11.32
C GLY A 606 23.07 9.59 11.05
N VAL A 607 23.99 9.32 11.97
CA VAL A 607 24.98 8.26 11.87
C VAL A 607 24.56 7.13 12.81
N GLU A 608 24.37 5.93 12.25
CA GLU A 608 24.20 4.70 13.01
C GLU A 608 25.37 4.54 13.99
N GLY A 609 25.04 4.50 15.29
CA GLY A 609 25.97 4.66 16.39
C GLY A 609 27.17 3.71 16.37
N LEU A 610 28.35 4.27 16.23
CA LEU A 610 29.63 3.65 16.54
C LEU A 610 30.00 3.95 18.00
N VAL A 611 29.81 3.00 18.87
CA VAL A 611 30.32 3.11 20.27
C VAL A 611 31.81 2.80 20.28
N TRP A 612 32.63 3.81 20.47
CA TRP A 612 34.07 3.69 20.71
C TRP A 612 34.34 3.38 22.19
N TRP A 613 34.93 2.23 22.51
CA TRP A 613 35.56 1.95 23.79
C TRP A 613 37.06 2.15 23.64
N GLY A 614 37.56 3.29 24.12
CA GLY A 614 38.97 3.49 24.36
C GLY A 614 39.40 2.73 25.61
N GLY A 615 40.31 1.75 25.47
CA GLY A 615 40.90 1.07 26.58
C GLY A 615 41.79 2.03 27.39
N VAL A 616 41.56 2.10 28.67
CA VAL A 616 42.52 2.65 29.62
C VAL A 616 43.29 1.47 30.18
N GLY A 617 44.52 1.33 29.74
CA GLY A 617 45.49 0.45 30.38
C GLY A 617 46.03 1.11 31.63
N GLY A 618 46.16 0.33 32.68
CA GLY A 618 46.75 0.68 33.94
C GLY A 618 46.35 -0.33 35.00
#